data_3386c7e44f1bbedb7a3864290efeb1f1
#
_entry.id   3386c7e44f1bbedb7a3864290efeb1f1
#
_cell.length_a   1.000
_cell.length_b   1.000
_cell.length_c   1.000
_cell.angle_alpha   90.00
_cell.angle_beta   90.00
_cell.angle_gamma   90.00
#
_symmetry.space_group_name_H-M   'P 1'
#
loop_
_entity.id
_entity.type
_entity.pdbx_description
1 polymer ?
#
loop_
_entity_poly.entity_id
_entity_poly.type
_entity_poly.pdbx_seq_one_letter_code
_entity_poly.pdbx_strand_id
1 'polypeptide(L)'
;MDAADKFCVDLAKAAGFTRDYKAILSDTSKDAQTRLFISGAVYTLSGTEKTLIAESGADLWNTGTSPLKNNISRNENGDFVSGSVEMWTGTNRTGGKSPSHCNDWKSDSSTPKGSVGQLNVVGEAWIDNTFDRDCNSLFQVYCISQ
;
A
#
# COMPACT_ATOMS: atom_id res chain seq x y z
N MET A 1 7.49 3.16 10.75
CA MET A 1 7.06 3.69 9.44
C MET A 1 8.12 4.47 8.68
N ASP A 2 8.95 5.27 9.32
CA ASP A 2 9.96 6.11 8.63
C ASP A 2 10.92 5.30 7.74
N ALA A 3 11.29 4.10 8.14
CA ALA A 3 12.11 3.21 7.32
C ALA A 3 11.39 2.76 6.04
N ALA A 4 10.09 2.49 6.12
CA ALA A 4 9.28 2.10 4.95
C ALA A 4 9.05 3.30 4.00
N ASP A 5 8.84 4.50 4.54
CA ASP A 5 8.75 5.73 3.75
C ASP A 5 10.09 6.01 3.04
N LYS A 6 11.20 5.89 3.77
CA LYS A 6 12.53 6.03 3.16
C LYS A 6 12.76 5.02 2.05
N PHE A 7 12.36 3.77 2.24
CA PHE A 7 12.42 2.73 1.21
C PHE A 7 11.64 3.13 -0.04
N CYS A 8 10.40 3.63 0.11
CA CYS A 8 9.60 4.12 -1.00
C CYS A 8 10.26 5.30 -1.74
N VAL A 9 10.87 6.24 -0.99
CA VAL A 9 11.61 7.37 -1.58
C VAL A 9 12.83 6.89 -2.37
N ASP A 10 13.59 5.95 -1.82
CA ASP A 10 14.80 5.43 -2.47
C ASP A 10 14.46 4.67 -3.76
N LEU A 11 13.42 3.83 -3.74
CA LEU A 11 12.93 3.13 -4.94
C LEU A 11 12.42 4.11 -6.00
N ALA A 12 11.61 5.09 -5.61
CA ALA A 12 11.09 6.10 -6.53
C ALA A 12 12.22 6.88 -7.21
N LYS A 13 13.24 7.29 -6.45
CA LYS A 13 14.42 7.96 -7.00
C LYS A 13 15.19 7.08 -7.97
N ALA A 14 15.40 5.80 -7.63
CA ALA A 14 16.06 4.84 -8.51
C ALA A 14 15.32 4.64 -9.83
N ALA A 15 13.97 4.69 -9.79
CA ALA A 15 13.08 4.63 -10.95
C ALA A 15 12.93 5.99 -11.69
N GLY A 16 13.62 7.04 -11.26
CA GLY A 16 13.61 8.36 -11.91
C GLY A 16 12.46 9.28 -11.51
N PHE A 17 11.70 8.94 -10.48
CA PHE A 17 10.65 9.81 -9.95
C PHE A 17 11.22 10.88 -9.02
N THR A 18 10.66 12.10 -9.10
CA THR A 18 11.13 13.28 -8.35
C THR A 18 10.23 13.69 -7.20
N ARG A 19 9.03 13.10 -7.07
CA ARG A 19 8.10 13.38 -5.98
C ARG A 19 8.51 12.64 -4.71
N ASP A 20 8.03 13.12 -3.57
CA ASP A 20 8.10 12.37 -2.33
C ASP A 20 7.14 11.19 -2.35
N TYR A 21 7.58 10.08 -1.80
CA TYR A 21 6.79 8.85 -1.72
C TYR A 21 6.68 8.39 -0.27
N LYS A 22 5.55 7.78 0.06
CA LYS A 22 5.31 7.13 1.34
C LYS A 22 4.75 5.73 1.15
N ALA A 23 5.04 4.86 2.09
CA ALA A 23 4.41 3.55 2.16
C ALA A 23 2.94 3.69 2.59
N ILE A 24 2.04 2.91 2.00
CA ILE A 24 0.65 2.81 2.46
C ILE A 24 0.61 1.85 3.65
N LEU A 25 0.89 2.39 4.83
CA LEU A 25 0.95 1.66 6.09
C LEU A 25 0.22 2.43 7.19
N SER A 26 -0.39 1.71 8.13
CA SER A 26 -0.87 2.24 9.41
C SER A 26 -0.07 1.66 10.57
N ASP A 27 -0.03 2.39 11.70
CA ASP A 27 0.49 1.93 12.99
C ASP A 27 -0.42 2.41 14.14
N THR A 28 -0.03 2.21 15.40
CA THR A 28 -0.86 2.64 16.55
C THR A 28 -1.11 4.14 16.58
N SER A 29 -0.21 4.94 16.02
CA SER A 29 -0.25 6.40 16.10
C SER A 29 -0.94 7.07 14.91
N LYS A 30 -0.92 6.45 13.72
CA LYS A 30 -1.36 7.05 12.46
C LYS A 30 -2.05 6.05 11.54
N ASP A 31 -3.19 6.45 11.02
CA ASP A 31 -3.91 5.77 9.96
C ASP A 31 -3.32 6.10 8.59
N ALA A 32 -3.34 5.15 7.65
CA ALA A 32 -2.89 5.40 6.28
C ALA A 32 -3.70 6.53 5.63
N GLN A 33 -5.03 6.54 5.82
CA GLN A 33 -5.91 7.57 5.28
C GLN A 33 -5.55 8.98 5.74
N THR A 34 -5.12 9.16 7.01
CA THR A 34 -4.83 10.49 7.57
C THR A 34 -3.39 10.93 7.35
N ARG A 35 -2.45 9.98 7.19
CA ARG A 35 -1.03 10.32 7.01
C ARG A 35 -0.61 10.54 5.56
N LEU A 36 -1.42 10.07 4.61
CA LEU A 36 -1.14 10.18 3.18
C LEU A 36 -1.94 11.36 2.60
N PHE A 37 -1.22 12.33 2.05
CA PHE A 37 -1.84 13.47 1.39
C PHE A 37 -2.00 13.17 -0.11
N ILE A 38 -3.19 12.71 -0.50
CA ILE A 38 -3.50 12.34 -1.87
C ILE A 38 -4.53 13.34 -2.42
N SER A 39 -4.07 14.34 -3.15
CA SER A 39 -4.90 15.46 -3.60
C SER A 39 -5.64 15.25 -4.91
N GLY A 40 -5.44 14.11 -5.58
CA GLY A 40 -6.02 13.89 -6.91
C GLY A 40 -6.16 12.43 -7.27
N ALA A 41 -6.34 12.15 -8.54
CA ALA A 41 -6.46 10.81 -9.07
C ALA A 41 -5.15 10.02 -8.91
N VAL A 42 -5.30 8.73 -8.61
CA VAL A 42 -4.19 7.79 -8.38
C VAL A 42 -4.01 6.90 -9.60
N TYR A 43 -2.79 6.76 -10.03
CA TYR A 43 -2.42 5.95 -11.21
C TYR A 43 -1.27 5.01 -10.88
N THR A 44 -1.23 3.85 -11.54
CA THR A 44 0.01 3.11 -11.76
C THR A 44 0.61 3.54 -13.10
N LEU A 45 1.95 3.49 -13.20
CA LEU A 45 2.69 3.95 -14.36
C LEU A 45 3.44 2.79 -15.02
N SER A 46 3.53 2.82 -16.35
CA SER A 46 4.39 1.95 -17.16
C SER A 46 4.98 2.81 -18.28
N GLY A 47 6.18 3.32 -18.07
CA GLY A 47 6.76 4.35 -18.92
C GLY A 47 5.87 5.61 -18.94
N THR A 48 5.33 5.98 -20.11
CA THR A 48 4.41 7.13 -20.26
C THR A 48 2.94 6.75 -20.07
N GLU A 49 2.62 5.46 -20.03
CA GLU A 49 1.24 4.98 -19.86
C GLU A 49 0.79 5.11 -18.41
N LYS A 50 -0.47 5.51 -18.23
CA LYS A 50 -1.12 5.67 -16.93
C LYS A 50 -2.36 4.80 -16.86
N THR A 51 -2.43 3.96 -15.84
CA THR A 51 -3.65 3.21 -15.52
C THR A 51 -4.30 3.82 -14.29
N LEU A 52 -5.53 4.31 -14.43
CA LEU A 52 -6.29 4.92 -13.33
C LEU A 52 -6.62 3.86 -12.28
N ILE A 53 -6.22 4.10 -11.04
CA ILE A 53 -6.51 3.25 -9.88
C ILE A 53 -7.70 3.81 -9.08
N ALA A 54 -7.70 5.10 -8.79
CA ALA A 54 -8.79 5.79 -8.08
C ALA A 54 -8.93 7.22 -8.61
N GLU A 55 -10.15 7.75 -8.62
CA GLU A 55 -10.43 9.13 -9.11
C GLU A 55 -9.98 10.19 -8.09
N SER A 56 -9.87 9.81 -6.83
CA SER A 56 -9.36 10.65 -5.76
C SER A 56 -8.69 9.81 -4.67
N GLY A 57 -7.96 10.47 -3.76
CA GLY A 57 -7.42 9.81 -2.58
C GLY A 57 -8.51 9.24 -1.66
N ALA A 58 -9.68 9.88 -1.60
CA ALA A 58 -10.80 9.40 -0.81
C ALA A 58 -11.38 8.08 -1.35
N ASP A 59 -11.35 7.88 -2.66
CA ASP A 59 -11.90 6.67 -3.28
C ASP A 59 -11.09 5.42 -2.95
N LEU A 60 -9.80 5.55 -2.61
CA LEU A 60 -8.99 4.42 -2.14
C LEU A 60 -9.59 3.78 -0.88
N TRP A 61 -10.26 4.57 -0.05
CA TRP A 61 -10.82 4.16 1.24
C TRP A 61 -12.31 3.89 1.20
N ASN A 62 -12.89 3.85 0.00
CA ASN A 62 -14.31 3.59 -0.18
C ASN A 62 -14.60 2.10 0.05
N THR A 63 -15.51 1.79 0.96
CA THR A 63 -15.92 0.42 1.32
C THR A 63 -16.98 -0.18 0.37
N GLY A 64 -17.05 0.31 -0.85
CA GLY A 64 -17.91 -0.28 -1.88
C GLY A 64 -17.36 -1.58 -2.47
N THR A 65 -18.12 -2.20 -3.36
CA THR A 65 -17.75 -3.47 -3.99
C THR A 65 -16.50 -3.39 -4.86
N SER A 66 -16.09 -2.20 -5.27
CA SER A 66 -14.88 -1.97 -6.08
C SER A 66 -14.31 -0.59 -5.75
N PRO A 67 -13.53 -0.43 -4.67
CA PRO A 67 -12.88 0.84 -4.35
C PRO A 67 -11.89 1.25 -5.45
N LEU A 68 -11.25 0.30 -6.11
CA LEU A 68 -10.33 0.58 -7.20
C LEU A 68 -11.00 0.41 -8.56
N LYS A 69 -10.67 1.29 -9.51
CA LYS A 69 -11.13 1.22 -10.91
C LYS A 69 -10.38 0.12 -11.68
N ASN A 70 -9.12 -0.05 -11.39
CA ASN A 70 -8.27 -1.11 -11.92
C ASN A 70 -7.38 -1.66 -10.79
N ASN A 71 -6.92 -2.89 -10.94
CA ASN A 71 -6.00 -3.48 -9.98
C ASN A 71 -4.62 -2.82 -10.03
N ILE A 72 -3.95 -2.78 -8.89
CA ILE A 72 -2.55 -2.41 -8.80
C ILE A 72 -1.75 -3.63 -9.26
N SER A 73 -1.00 -3.51 -10.33
CA SER A 73 -0.28 -4.63 -10.97
C SER A 73 1.11 -4.25 -11.48
N ARG A 74 1.60 -3.06 -11.15
CA ARG A 74 2.90 -2.56 -11.61
C ARG A 74 3.82 -2.27 -10.43
N ASN A 75 5.12 -2.59 -10.62
CA ASN A 75 6.18 -2.16 -9.71
C ASN A 75 6.65 -0.74 -10.07
N GLU A 76 7.66 -0.23 -9.37
CA GLU A 76 8.23 1.11 -9.57
C GLU A 76 8.89 1.31 -10.94
N ASN A 77 9.29 0.23 -11.61
CA ASN A 77 9.85 0.26 -12.97
C ASN A 77 8.77 0.19 -14.05
N GLY A 78 7.50 0.02 -13.67
CA GLY A 78 6.39 -0.16 -14.59
C GLY A 78 6.20 -1.61 -15.07
N ASP A 79 6.98 -2.55 -14.55
CA ASP A 79 6.86 -3.95 -14.89
C ASP A 79 5.62 -4.59 -14.29
N PHE A 80 5.04 -5.52 -15.00
CA PHE A 80 3.86 -6.24 -14.53
C PHE A 80 4.23 -7.26 -13.44
N VAL A 81 3.57 -7.16 -12.30
CA VAL A 81 3.68 -8.12 -11.18
C VAL A 81 2.52 -9.09 -11.25
N SER A 82 2.81 -10.34 -11.60
CA SER A 82 1.81 -11.40 -11.74
C SER A 82 1.62 -12.20 -10.45
N GLY A 83 0.46 -12.86 -10.34
CA GLY A 83 0.14 -13.75 -9.23
C GLY A 83 -0.51 -13.06 -8.04
N SER A 84 -0.80 -13.86 -7.02
CA SER A 84 -1.35 -13.38 -5.75
C SER A 84 -0.20 -13.01 -4.82
N VAL A 85 0.12 -11.72 -4.79
CA VAL A 85 1.20 -11.18 -3.95
C VAL A 85 0.57 -10.44 -2.77
N GLU A 86 0.96 -10.80 -1.56
CA GLU A 86 0.54 -10.12 -0.35
C GLU A 86 1.44 -8.91 -0.08
N MET A 87 0.83 -7.84 0.43
CA MET A 87 1.47 -6.57 0.70
C MET A 87 1.26 -6.20 2.15
N TRP A 88 2.32 -5.80 2.88
CA TRP A 88 2.13 -5.23 4.21
C TRP A 88 1.31 -3.95 4.15
N THR A 89 0.32 -3.82 5.03
CA THR A 89 -0.53 -2.63 5.12
C THR A 89 -0.78 -2.17 6.55
N GLY A 90 -1.02 -3.08 7.51
CA GLY A 90 -1.47 -2.74 8.85
C GLY A 90 -2.72 -1.86 8.87
N THR A 91 -3.47 -1.89 7.79
CA THR A 91 -4.55 -0.94 7.48
C THR A 91 -5.83 -1.72 7.22
N ASN A 92 -6.92 -1.27 7.78
CA ASN A 92 -8.25 -1.83 7.53
C ASN A 92 -8.86 -1.26 6.23
N ARG A 93 -10.01 -1.77 5.82
CA ARG A 93 -10.70 -1.44 4.56
C ARG A 93 -11.03 0.04 4.39
N THR A 94 -11.22 0.76 5.50
CA THR A 94 -11.54 2.20 5.49
C THR A 94 -10.31 3.10 5.54
N GLY A 95 -9.12 2.55 5.42
CA GLY A 95 -7.87 3.32 5.53
C GLY A 95 -7.41 3.60 6.96
N GLY A 96 -8.18 3.15 7.95
CA GLY A 96 -7.84 3.23 9.36
C GLY A 96 -6.83 2.15 9.77
N LYS A 97 -6.28 2.26 10.97
CA LYS A 97 -5.34 1.26 11.49
C LYS A 97 -6.01 -0.09 11.77
N SER A 98 -5.30 -1.16 11.44
CA SER A 98 -5.57 -2.52 11.92
C SER A 98 -4.94 -2.72 13.31
N PRO A 99 -5.47 -3.63 14.14
CA PRO A 99 -4.79 -4.04 15.37
C PRO A 99 -3.48 -4.80 15.11
N SER A 100 -3.29 -5.32 13.92
CA SER A 100 -2.15 -6.13 13.49
C SER A 100 -1.19 -5.31 12.61
N HIS A 101 -0.12 -4.79 13.20
CA HIS A 101 0.85 -3.91 12.54
C HIS A 101 2.30 -4.19 12.98
N CYS A 102 2.61 -5.45 13.33
CA CYS A 102 3.97 -5.87 13.69
C CYS A 102 4.64 -5.02 14.77
N ASN A 103 3.89 -4.64 15.82
CA ASN A 103 4.39 -3.74 16.87
C ASN A 103 4.96 -2.43 16.28
N ASP A 104 4.14 -1.70 15.54
CA ASP A 104 4.53 -0.48 14.83
C ASP A 104 5.70 -0.69 13.84
N TRP A 105 5.68 -1.85 13.17
CA TRP A 105 6.69 -2.25 12.19
C TRP A 105 8.10 -2.37 12.77
N LYS A 106 8.18 -2.77 14.06
CA LYS A 106 9.44 -2.96 14.79
C LYS A 106 9.76 -4.41 15.08
N SER A 107 8.80 -5.33 14.83
CA SER A 107 8.96 -6.76 15.07
C SER A 107 9.25 -7.50 13.76
N ASP A 108 10.20 -8.41 13.84
CA ASP A 108 10.56 -9.40 12.82
C ASP A 108 10.35 -10.85 13.33
N SER A 109 9.46 -11.03 14.30
CA SER A 109 9.15 -12.31 14.92
C SER A 109 7.83 -12.89 14.37
N SER A 110 7.57 -14.18 14.63
CA SER A 110 6.29 -14.81 14.29
C SER A 110 5.10 -14.27 15.09
N THR A 111 5.37 -13.58 16.21
CA THR A 111 4.42 -12.82 17.01
C THR A 111 5.04 -11.49 17.39
N PRO A 112 4.33 -10.35 17.29
CA PRO A 112 2.94 -10.15 16.84
C PRO A 112 2.72 -10.42 15.35
N LYS A 113 1.50 -10.12 14.87
CA LYS A 113 1.12 -10.26 13.45
C LYS A 113 1.03 -8.90 12.77
N GLY A 114 0.99 -8.91 11.43
CA GLY A 114 0.70 -7.76 10.60
C GLY A 114 -0.40 -8.07 9.60
N SER A 115 -1.32 -7.11 9.41
CA SER A 115 -2.35 -7.21 8.39
C SER A 115 -1.77 -6.97 7.00
N VAL A 116 -2.30 -7.68 6.03
CA VAL A 116 -1.87 -7.61 4.64
C VAL A 116 -3.03 -7.32 3.69
N GLY A 117 -2.73 -6.62 2.62
CA GLY A 117 -3.54 -6.52 1.42
C GLY A 117 -3.05 -7.48 0.35
N GLN A 118 -3.74 -7.49 -0.79
CA GLN A 118 -3.44 -8.36 -1.92
C GLN A 118 -3.32 -7.57 -3.21
N LEU A 119 -2.23 -7.78 -3.94
CA LEU A 119 -2.03 -7.22 -5.26
C LEU A 119 -2.99 -7.87 -6.28
N ASN A 120 -3.22 -7.21 -7.42
CA ASN A 120 -4.03 -7.71 -8.54
C ASN A 120 -5.52 -7.90 -8.22
N VAL A 121 -6.07 -7.17 -7.24
CA VAL A 121 -7.51 -7.13 -6.92
C VAL A 121 -8.04 -5.70 -6.96
N VAL A 122 -9.33 -5.52 -7.23
CA VAL A 122 -10.01 -4.21 -7.24
C VAL A 122 -10.90 -3.99 -6.02
N GLY A 123 -11.27 -5.07 -5.31
CA GLY A 123 -12.08 -5.06 -4.11
C GLY A 123 -11.29 -4.64 -2.87
N GLU A 124 -11.96 -4.56 -1.72
CA GLU A 124 -11.39 -4.14 -0.43
C GLU A 124 -10.13 -4.94 -0.01
N ALA A 125 -9.99 -6.16 -0.54
CA ALA A 125 -8.84 -7.01 -0.27
C ALA A 125 -7.50 -6.40 -0.75
N TRP A 126 -7.51 -5.35 -1.59
CA TRP A 126 -6.26 -4.68 -1.98
C TRP A 126 -5.51 -4.11 -0.78
N ILE A 127 -6.23 -3.68 0.27
CA ILE A 127 -5.66 -3.08 1.47
C ILE A 127 -5.82 -3.95 2.72
N ASP A 128 -6.88 -4.77 2.77
CA ASP A 128 -7.21 -5.66 3.89
C ASP A 128 -7.84 -6.94 3.35
N ASN A 129 -7.04 -7.98 3.20
CA ASN A 129 -7.52 -9.28 2.73
C ASN A 129 -8.06 -10.18 3.86
N THR A 130 -8.26 -9.61 5.06
CA THR A 130 -8.74 -10.28 6.29
C THR A 130 -7.78 -11.29 6.90
N PHE A 131 -6.59 -11.44 6.38
CA PHE A 131 -5.56 -12.31 6.94
C PHE A 131 -4.45 -11.50 7.59
N ASP A 132 -3.97 -12.02 8.73
CA ASP A 132 -2.77 -11.54 9.38
C ASP A 132 -1.60 -12.50 9.14
N ARG A 133 -0.41 -11.97 8.99
CA ARG A 133 0.81 -12.73 8.72
C ARG A 133 1.85 -12.53 9.81
N ASP A 134 2.73 -13.50 9.92
CA ASP A 134 3.88 -13.46 10.82
C ASP A 134 4.82 -12.32 10.41
N CYS A 135 5.25 -11.50 11.36
CA CYS A 135 6.07 -10.31 11.05
C CYS A 135 7.48 -10.64 10.55
N ASN A 136 7.92 -11.87 10.64
CA ASN A 136 9.15 -12.38 10.02
C ASN A 136 8.95 -12.80 8.54
N SER A 137 7.75 -12.64 7.99
CA SER A 137 7.49 -12.89 6.57
C SER A 137 8.01 -11.72 5.72
N LEU A 138 8.47 -12.04 4.51
CA LEU A 138 8.98 -11.04 3.57
C LEU A 138 7.89 -10.68 2.56
N PHE A 139 7.21 -9.57 2.81
CA PHE A 139 6.24 -8.98 1.87
C PHE A 139 6.65 -7.57 1.48
N GLN A 140 6.14 -7.12 0.35
CA GLN A 140 6.33 -5.77 -0.17
C GLN A 140 5.37 -4.78 0.49
N VAL A 141 5.53 -3.49 0.17
CA VAL A 141 4.63 -2.41 0.55
C VAL A 141 4.18 -1.65 -0.69
N TYR A 142 2.98 -1.05 -0.63
CA TYR A 142 2.57 -0.08 -1.63
C TYR A 142 3.27 1.25 -1.38
N CYS A 143 3.81 1.86 -2.42
CA CYS A 143 4.38 3.20 -2.37
C CYS A 143 3.51 4.18 -3.15
N ILE A 144 3.18 5.33 -2.56
CA ILE A 144 2.34 6.35 -3.19
C ILE A 144 3.00 7.73 -3.11
N SER A 145 2.94 8.50 -4.21
CA SER A 145 3.43 9.89 -4.24
C SER A 145 2.53 10.81 -3.42
N GLN A 146 3.17 11.79 -2.79
CA GLN A 146 2.50 12.84 -1.99
C GLN A 146 2.29 14.12 -2.79
#